data_54a1deec82f4beda64f1757e04aeb7e8
#
_entry.id   54a1deec82f4beda64f1757e04aeb7e8
#
_cell.length_a   1.000
_cell.length_b   1.000
_cell.length_c   1.000
_cell.angle_alpha   90.00
_cell.angle_beta   90.00
_cell.angle_gamma   90.00
#
_symmetry.space_group_name_H-M   'P 1'
#
loop_
_entity.id
_entity.type
_entity.pdbx_description
1 polymer ?
#
loop_
_entity_poly.entity_id
_entity_poly.type
_entity_poly.pdbx_seq_one_letter_code
_entity_poly.pdbx_strand_id
1 'polypeptide(L)'
;YIAGPTGCGKTTSVLQFLARVNVPVISVTCSRRFVKDDLVGRWGAHEGSFAWIDGPATIAWKTGAVLLINEFSLAPPEVWVGANDIFEGQPITIEKTGLSIPRHDNARVIVTDNCRCGTLPESAYSSRNQQDVSTCDRFWHLQVSWPSPEVETRIVLARCERVVPGGLPAPAPDILARCAARFAQASRTNPARDADFAGDDVPPALSTRVLIRLCEILTQLLARN
;
A
#
# COMPACT_ATOMS: atom_id res chain seq x y z
N TYR A 1 -1.07 3.77 -10.63
CA TYR A 1 -0.26 4.28 -9.52
C TYR A 1 -1.15 5.05 -8.55
N ILE A 2 -1.23 4.59 -7.30
CA ILE A 2 -2.07 5.17 -6.26
C ILE A 2 -1.16 5.82 -5.21
N ALA A 3 -1.12 7.14 -5.21
CA ALA A 3 -0.34 7.94 -4.26
C ALA A 3 -1.22 8.50 -3.13
N GLY A 4 -0.65 8.65 -1.94
CA GLY A 4 -1.35 9.30 -0.82
C GLY A 4 -0.68 9.07 0.52
N PRO A 5 -1.10 9.75 1.58
CA PRO A 5 -0.44 9.70 2.87
C PRO A 5 -0.45 8.31 3.50
N THR A 6 0.48 8.09 4.42
CA THR A 6 0.56 6.83 5.17
C THR A 6 -0.73 6.57 5.94
N GLY A 7 -1.23 5.32 5.84
CA GLY A 7 -2.39 4.86 6.63
C GLY A 7 -3.75 5.39 6.15
N CYS A 8 -3.86 6.00 4.97
CA CYS A 8 -5.14 6.41 4.39
C CYS A 8 -5.94 5.25 3.76
N GLY A 9 -5.39 4.03 3.74
CA GLY A 9 -6.11 2.84 3.30
C GLY A 9 -5.86 2.39 1.86
N LYS A 10 -4.86 2.92 1.13
CA LYS A 10 -4.56 2.58 -0.28
C LYS A 10 -4.60 1.09 -0.58
N THR A 11 -3.68 0.34 0.00
CA THR A 11 -3.57 -1.12 -0.20
C THR A 11 -4.84 -1.86 0.21
N THR A 12 -5.45 -1.47 1.33
CA THR A 12 -6.69 -2.09 1.83
C THR A 12 -7.85 -1.88 0.86
N SER A 13 -8.00 -0.68 0.30
CA SER A 13 -9.05 -0.37 -0.67
C SER A 13 -8.89 -1.16 -1.96
N VAL A 14 -7.65 -1.29 -2.47
CA VAL A 14 -7.35 -2.12 -3.65
C VAL A 14 -7.72 -3.58 -3.40
N LEU A 15 -7.25 -4.15 -2.28
CA LEU A 15 -7.51 -5.56 -1.96
C LEU A 15 -9.00 -5.83 -1.77
N GLN A 16 -9.74 -4.94 -1.09
CA GLN A 16 -11.19 -5.06 -0.92
C GLN A 16 -11.95 -4.93 -2.24
N PHE A 17 -11.53 -4.03 -3.11
CA PHE A 17 -12.13 -3.89 -4.43
C PHE A 17 -11.94 -5.17 -5.26
N LEU A 18 -10.69 -5.66 -5.37
CA LEU A 18 -10.37 -6.86 -6.14
C LEU A 18 -11.07 -8.11 -5.58
N ALA A 19 -11.17 -8.22 -4.25
CA ALA A 19 -11.93 -9.30 -3.62
C ALA A 19 -13.43 -9.27 -3.97
N ARG A 20 -14.04 -8.07 -4.05
CA ARG A 20 -15.47 -7.93 -4.42
C ARG A 20 -15.75 -8.31 -5.87
N VAL A 21 -14.79 -8.09 -6.76
CA VAL A 21 -14.91 -8.46 -8.19
C VAL A 21 -14.30 -9.83 -8.48
N ASN A 22 -13.90 -10.56 -7.44
CA ASN A 22 -13.31 -11.91 -7.51
C ASN A 22 -12.09 -12.00 -8.43
N VAL A 23 -11.19 -11.00 -8.35
CA VAL A 23 -9.95 -10.97 -9.12
C VAL A 23 -8.77 -11.38 -8.23
N PRO A 24 -7.97 -12.38 -8.63
CA PRO A 24 -6.81 -12.83 -7.87
C PRO A 24 -5.72 -11.76 -7.83
N VAL A 25 -4.98 -11.70 -6.71
CA VAL A 25 -3.93 -10.70 -6.47
C VAL A 25 -2.65 -11.39 -6.04
N ILE A 26 -1.55 -11.00 -6.67
CA ILE A 26 -0.18 -11.31 -6.23
C ILE A 26 0.39 -10.01 -5.68
N SER A 27 0.68 -9.97 -4.38
CA SER A 27 1.17 -8.76 -3.72
C SER A 27 2.64 -8.86 -3.36
N VAL A 28 3.39 -7.81 -3.65
CA VAL A 28 4.80 -7.65 -3.25
C VAL A 28 4.99 -6.29 -2.59
N THR A 29 5.85 -6.24 -1.57
CA THR A 29 6.21 -4.99 -0.90
C THR A 29 7.68 -4.71 -1.13
N CYS A 30 7.98 -3.54 -1.66
CA CYS A 30 9.34 -3.13 -1.96
C CYS A 30 10.15 -2.82 -0.70
N SER A 31 11.45 -2.92 -0.83
CA SER A 31 12.45 -2.53 0.14
C SER A 31 13.59 -1.78 -0.56
N ARG A 32 14.49 -1.17 0.21
CA ARG A 32 15.69 -0.51 -0.35
C ARG A 32 16.64 -1.47 -1.07
N ARG A 33 16.54 -2.77 -0.80
CA ARG A 33 17.34 -3.83 -1.43
C ARG A 33 16.58 -4.59 -2.50
N PHE A 34 15.43 -4.09 -2.90
CA PHE A 34 14.61 -4.73 -3.92
C PHE A 34 15.34 -4.71 -5.26
N VAL A 35 15.37 -5.84 -5.95
CA VAL A 35 15.99 -6.01 -7.27
C VAL A 35 14.99 -6.59 -8.27
N LYS A 36 15.29 -6.49 -9.57
CA LYS A 36 14.43 -7.01 -10.64
C LYS A 36 14.12 -8.51 -10.48
N ASP A 37 15.09 -9.28 -9.98
CA ASP A 37 14.93 -10.72 -9.73
C ASP A 37 13.88 -11.02 -8.67
N ASP A 38 13.68 -10.13 -7.68
CA ASP A 38 12.59 -10.28 -6.69
C ASP A 38 11.21 -10.12 -7.33
N LEU A 39 11.12 -9.42 -8.47
CA LEU A 39 9.89 -9.22 -9.22
C LEU A 39 9.66 -10.33 -10.25
N VAL A 40 10.69 -10.66 -11.01
CA VAL A 40 10.61 -11.58 -12.16
C VAL A 40 10.80 -13.04 -11.73
N GLY A 41 11.73 -13.29 -10.82
CA GLY A 41 12.09 -14.62 -10.36
C GLY A 41 13.60 -14.85 -10.35
N ARG A 42 14.01 -15.97 -9.79
CA ARG A 42 15.43 -16.29 -9.60
C ARG A 42 15.68 -17.79 -9.66
N TRP A 43 16.92 -18.14 -9.92
CA TRP A 43 17.40 -19.50 -9.75
C TRP A 43 17.63 -19.80 -8.26
N GLY A 44 17.18 -20.95 -7.80
CA GLY A 44 17.33 -21.36 -6.42
C GLY A 44 17.15 -22.85 -6.20
N ALA A 45 17.50 -23.33 -5.02
CA ALA A 45 17.23 -24.71 -4.63
C ALA A 45 15.73 -24.87 -4.35
N HIS A 46 15.10 -25.81 -5.02
CA HIS A 46 13.69 -26.18 -4.84
C HIS A 46 13.57 -27.70 -4.91
N GLU A 47 13.02 -28.32 -3.88
CA GLU A 47 12.80 -29.78 -3.79
C GLU A 47 14.06 -30.62 -4.10
N GLY A 48 15.25 -30.15 -3.62
CA GLY A 48 16.51 -30.87 -3.80
C GLY A 48 17.17 -30.69 -5.17
N SER A 49 16.60 -29.91 -6.08
CA SER A 49 17.18 -29.54 -7.38
C SER A 49 17.36 -28.03 -7.51
N PHE A 50 18.27 -27.62 -8.40
CA PHE A 50 18.45 -26.21 -8.74
C PHE A 50 17.51 -25.84 -9.88
N ALA A 51 16.49 -25.04 -9.59
CA ALA A 51 15.42 -24.71 -10.54
C ALA A 51 15.12 -23.21 -10.57
N TRP A 52 14.44 -22.77 -11.62
CA TRP A 52 13.89 -21.44 -11.70
C TRP A 52 12.65 -21.33 -10.79
N ILE A 53 12.63 -20.29 -9.96
CA ILE A 53 11.50 -19.95 -9.08
C ILE A 53 10.87 -18.67 -9.61
N ASP A 54 9.62 -18.77 -10.05
CA ASP A 54 8.87 -17.61 -10.58
C ASP A 54 8.68 -16.53 -9.50
N GLY A 55 8.94 -15.29 -9.89
CA GLY A 55 8.64 -14.12 -9.06
C GLY A 55 7.18 -13.65 -9.23
N PRO A 56 6.75 -12.67 -8.42
CA PRO A 56 5.39 -12.15 -8.41
C PRO A 56 4.86 -11.71 -9.78
N ALA A 57 5.68 -11.02 -10.58
CA ALA A 57 5.29 -10.58 -11.91
C ALA A 57 5.08 -11.77 -12.86
N THR A 58 6.00 -12.74 -12.83
CA THR A 58 5.91 -13.95 -13.66
C THR A 58 4.67 -14.77 -13.33
N ILE A 59 4.35 -14.91 -12.04
CA ILE A 59 3.13 -15.60 -11.59
C ILE A 59 1.90 -14.84 -12.07
N ALA A 60 1.85 -13.51 -11.91
CA ALA A 60 0.73 -12.70 -12.38
C ALA A 60 0.54 -12.79 -13.89
N TRP A 61 1.63 -12.78 -14.69
CA TRP A 61 1.60 -12.92 -16.15
C TRP A 61 1.06 -14.27 -16.59
N LYS A 62 1.42 -15.35 -15.88
CA LYS A 62 0.96 -16.72 -16.19
C LYS A 62 -0.50 -16.94 -15.77
N THR A 63 -0.95 -16.35 -14.68
CA THR A 63 -2.26 -16.67 -14.07
C THR A 63 -3.36 -15.66 -14.35
N GLY A 64 -3.01 -14.47 -14.88
CA GLY A 64 -3.98 -13.39 -15.07
C GLY A 64 -4.34 -12.64 -13.79
N ALA A 65 -3.57 -12.82 -12.72
CA ALA A 65 -3.75 -12.09 -11.48
C ALA A 65 -3.32 -10.62 -11.60
N VAL A 66 -3.83 -9.78 -10.71
CA VAL A 66 -3.32 -8.42 -10.54
C VAL A 66 -2.03 -8.46 -9.74
N LEU A 67 -0.96 -7.88 -10.29
CA LEU A 67 0.29 -7.63 -9.59
C LEU A 67 0.14 -6.34 -8.78
N LEU A 68 0.11 -6.45 -7.45
CA LEU A 68 0.04 -5.31 -6.54
C LEU A 68 1.41 -5.04 -5.94
N ILE A 69 2.04 -3.92 -6.33
CA ILE A 69 3.34 -3.48 -5.85
C ILE A 69 3.14 -2.40 -4.79
N ASN A 70 3.52 -2.70 -3.55
CA ASN A 70 3.41 -1.76 -2.43
C ASN A 70 4.74 -1.09 -2.14
N GLU A 71 4.68 0.18 -1.66
CA GLU A 71 5.86 0.94 -1.24
C GLU A 71 6.89 1.13 -2.37
N PHE A 72 6.38 1.44 -3.57
CA PHE A 72 7.11 1.46 -4.83
C PHE A 72 8.40 2.29 -4.78
N SER A 73 8.34 3.48 -4.22
CA SER A 73 9.50 4.38 -4.14
C SER A 73 10.57 3.97 -3.12
N LEU A 74 10.37 2.90 -2.35
CA LEU A 74 11.46 2.31 -1.55
C LEU A 74 12.48 1.58 -2.41
N ALA A 75 12.08 1.00 -3.53
CA ALA A 75 13.01 0.36 -4.45
C ALA A 75 13.84 1.41 -5.21
N PRO A 76 15.10 1.09 -5.56
CA PRO A 76 15.93 1.93 -6.40
C PRO A 76 15.27 2.19 -7.77
N PRO A 77 15.37 3.40 -8.35
CA PRO A 77 14.77 3.72 -9.66
C PRO A 77 15.22 2.80 -10.79
N GLU A 78 16.47 2.36 -10.76
CA GLU A 78 17.08 1.48 -11.77
C GLU A 78 16.33 0.15 -11.92
N VAL A 79 15.76 -0.34 -10.83
CA VAL A 79 14.95 -1.58 -10.82
C VAL A 79 13.73 -1.41 -11.72
N TRP A 80 13.08 -0.27 -11.62
CA TRP A 80 11.85 0.01 -12.36
C TRP A 80 12.12 0.36 -13.82
N VAL A 81 13.18 1.13 -14.11
CA VAL A 81 13.63 1.36 -15.48
C VAL A 81 13.90 0.03 -16.18
N GLY A 82 14.57 -0.92 -15.49
CA GLY A 82 14.79 -2.27 -16.00
C GLY A 82 13.54 -3.15 -16.09
N ALA A 83 12.40 -2.72 -15.51
CA ALA A 83 11.12 -3.42 -15.53
C ALA A 83 10.03 -2.70 -16.36
N ASN A 84 10.39 -1.64 -17.08
CA ASN A 84 9.43 -0.84 -17.87
C ASN A 84 8.62 -1.68 -18.86
N ASP A 85 9.21 -2.71 -19.47
CA ASP A 85 8.52 -3.64 -20.35
C ASP A 85 7.34 -4.33 -19.66
N ILE A 86 7.49 -4.67 -18.39
CA ILE A 86 6.42 -5.28 -17.57
C ILE A 86 5.27 -4.29 -17.40
N PHE A 87 5.57 -3.02 -17.14
CA PHE A 87 4.54 -1.99 -16.96
C PHE A 87 3.81 -1.67 -18.26
N GLU A 88 4.46 -1.82 -19.41
CA GLU A 88 3.85 -1.74 -20.73
C GLU A 88 3.06 -3.00 -21.11
N GLY A 89 3.14 -4.04 -20.31
CA GLY A 89 2.46 -5.30 -20.55
C GLY A 89 3.14 -6.17 -21.62
N GLN A 90 4.43 -5.96 -21.84
CA GLN A 90 5.23 -6.80 -22.73
C GLN A 90 5.49 -8.18 -22.10
N PRO A 91 5.87 -9.19 -22.90
CA PRO A 91 6.28 -10.48 -22.38
C PRO A 91 7.48 -10.35 -21.43
N ILE A 92 7.49 -11.12 -20.34
CA ILE A 92 8.65 -11.23 -19.47
C ILE A 92 9.65 -12.21 -20.08
N THR A 93 10.84 -11.72 -20.40
CA THR A 93 11.93 -12.57 -20.89
C THR A 93 12.90 -12.91 -19.77
N ILE A 94 13.07 -14.19 -19.50
CA ILE A 94 14.05 -14.71 -18.55
C ILE A 94 15.40 -14.80 -19.25
N GLU A 95 16.27 -13.82 -19.04
CA GLU A 95 17.53 -13.62 -19.78
C GLU A 95 18.41 -14.87 -19.82
N LYS A 96 18.48 -15.60 -18.69
CA LYS A 96 19.35 -16.79 -18.57
C LYS A 96 18.87 -18.01 -19.32
N THR A 97 17.58 -18.09 -19.65
CA THR A 97 16.99 -19.26 -20.37
C THR A 97 16.49 -18.89 -21.74
N GLY A 98 16.36 -17.61 -22.05
CA GLY A 98 15.68 -17.11 -23.25
C GLY A 98 14.18 -17.38 -23.26
N LEU A 99 13.60 -17.91 -22.18
CA LEU A 99 12.18 -18.17 -22.10
C LEU A 99 11.42 -16.84 -22.04
N SER A 100 10.48 -16.67 -22.96
CA SER A 100 9.57 -15.53 -22.97
C SER A 100 8.19 -15.94 -22.47
N ILE A 101 7.68 -15.22 -21.48
CA ILE A 101 6.41 -15.48 -20.83
C ILE A 101 5.44 -14.39 -21.28
N PRO A 102 4.46 -14.70 -22.14
CA PRO A 102 3.48 -13.72 -22.59
C PRO A 102 2.57 -13.29 -21.45
N ARG A 103 2.12 -12.05 -21.52
CA ARG A 103 1.16 -11.53 -20.54
C ARG A 103 -0.22 -12.16 -20.76
N HIS A 104 -0.81 -12.71 -19.70
CA HIS A 104 -2.21 -13.10 -19.70
C HIS A 104 -3.11 -11.86 -19.87
N ASP A 105 -4.20 -11.97 -20.64
CA ASP A 105 -5.08 -10.83 -20.97
C ASP A 105 -5.66 -10.13 -19.75
N ASN A 106 -5.88 -10.84 -18.66
CA ASN A 106 -6.41 -10.30 -17.41
C ASN A 106 -5.34 -9.71 -16.49
N ALA A 107 -4.06 -9.99 -16.71
CA ALA A 107 -2.99 -9.49 -15.87
C ALA A 107 -2.93 -7.95 -15.90
N ARG A 108 -2.85 -7.33 -14.73
CA ARG A 108 -2.74 -5.87 -14.55
C ARG A 108 -1.74 -5.57 -13.46
N VAL A 109 -1.18 -4.37 -13.50
CA VAL A 109 -0.27 -3.87 -12.46
C VAL A 109 -0.95 -2.73 -11.72
N ILE A 110 -0.98 -2.81 -10.40
CA ILE A 110 -1.40 -1.73 -9.52
C ILE A 110 -0.24 -1.43 -8.57
N VAL A 111 0.06 -0.16 -8.40
CA VAL A 111 1.15 0.33 -7.55
C VAL A 111 0.57 1.20 -6.45
N THR A 112 1.04 1.04 -5.22
CA THR A 112 0.70 1.93 -4.11
C THR A 112 1.96 2.55 -3.52
N ASP A 113 1.89 3.86 -3.23
CA ASP A 113 3.01 4.59 -2.65
C ASP A 113 2.54 5.75 -1.75
N ASN A 114 3.47 6.28 -0.97
CA ASN A 114 3.24 7.47 -0.16
C ASN A 114 3.67 8.76 -0.89
N CYS A 115 4.45 8.65 -1.94
CA CYS A 115 4.93 9.76 -2.76
C CYS A 115 4.26 9.76 -4.13
N ARG A 116 4.19 10.93 -4.76
CA ARG A 116 3.84 11.05 -6.18
C ARG A 116 5.01 10.55 -7.02
N CYS A 117 4.72 9.80 -8.07
CA CYS A 117 5.76 9.33 -8.99
C CYS A 117 6.48 10.52 -9.65
N GLY A 118 7.79 10.43 -9.78
CA GLY A 118 8.61 11.47 -10.41
C GLY A 118 8.89 12.71 -9.57
N THR A 119 8.26 12.85 -8.40
CA THR A 119 8.53 14.00 -7.50
C THR A 119 9.57 13.64 -6.44
N LEU A 120 10.28 14.69 -5.95
CA LEU A 120 11.13 14.51 -4.78
C LEU A 120 10.28 14.11 -3.57
N PRO A 121 10.72 13.15 -2.77
CA PRO A 121 10.03 12.78 -1.55
C PRO A 121 10.00 13.97 -0.57
N GLU A 122 8.86 14.15 0.09
CA GLU A 122 8.75 15.07 1.22
C GLU A 122 9.69 14.64 2.37
N SER A 123 10.10 15.57 3.23
CA SER A 123 10.98 15.31 4.36
C SER A 123 10.48 14.18 5.27
N ALA A 124 9.16 14.08 5.44
CA ALA A 124 8.51 12.99 6.18
C ALA A 124 8.73 11.58 5.57
N TYR A 125 9.18 11.51 4.33
CA TYR A 125 9.41 10.28 3.58
C TYR A 125 10.84 10.17 3.06
N SER A 126 11.81 10.63 3.83
CA SER A 126 13.25 10.70 3.48
C SER A 126 13.89 9.37 3.06
N SER A 127 13.22 8.25 3.34
CA SER A 127 13.69 6.92 2.92
C SER A 127 13.30 6.53 1.50
N ARG A 128 12.53 7.37 0.80
CA ARG A 128 12.02 7.13 -0.54
C ARG A 128 12.99 7.62 -1.60
N ASN A 129 12.94 7.00 -2.76
CA ASN A 129 13.68 7.43 -3.94
C ASN A 129 12.76 8.19 -4.90
N GLN A 130 13.27 9.26 -5.50
CA GLN A 130 12.62 9.85 -6.65
C GLN A 130 12.64 8.85 -7.80
N GLN A 131 11.50 8.58 -8.39
CA GLN A 131 11.38 7.63 -9.48
C GLN A 131 11.57 8.33 -10.83
N ASP A 132 12.06 7.58 -11.81
CA ASP A 132 12.28 8.09 -13.16
C ASP A 132 10.96 8.45 -13.84
N VAL A 133 10.96 9.59 -14.55
CA VAL A 133 9.78 10.09 -15.26
C VAL A 133 9.31 9.09 -16.32
N SER A 134 10.23 8.42 -16.99
CA SER A 134 9.89 7.42 -18.00
C SER A 134 9.09 6.26 -17.42
N THR A 135 9.41 5.82 -16.21
CA THR A 135 8.63 4.81 -15.49
C THR A 135 7.27 5.36 -15.07
N CYS A 136 7.24 6.60 -14.60
CA CYS A 136 5.99 7.22 -14.13
C CYS A 136 4.96 7.39 -15.24
N ASP A 137 5.37 7.74 -16.44
CA ASP A 137 4.50 7.94 -17.61
C ASP A 137 3.73 6.66 -18.04
N ARG A 138 4.15 5.50 -17.56
CA ARG A 138 3.50 4.22 -17.86
C ARG A 138 2.28 3.92 -17.00
N PHE A 139 1.99 4.79 -16.05
CA PHE A 139 0.88 4.59 -15.11
C PHE A 139 -0.21 5.66 -15.23
N TRP A 140 -1.43 5.26 -15.00
CA TRP A 140 -2.50 6.17 -14.63
C TRP A 140 -2.31 6.57 -13.16
N HIS A 141 -2.37 7.87 -12.86
CA HIS A 141 -2.11 8.39 -11.53
C HIS A 141 -3.41 8.71 -10.79
N LEU A 142 -3.58 8.12 -9.62
CA LEU A 142 -4.65 8.42 -8.68
C LEU A 142 -4.06 8.95 -7.38
N GLN A 143 -4.46 10.15 -7.01
CA GLN A 143 -4.14 10.74 -5.72
C GLN A 143 -5.27 10.46 -4.73
N VAL A 144 -4.95 9.89 -3.58
CA VAL A 144 -5.90 9.67 -2.49
C VAL A 144 -5.47 10.43 -1.23
N SER A 145 -6.45 10.85 -0.43
CA SER A 145 -6.23 11.50 0.86
C SER A 145 -6.77 10.62 1.99
N TRP A 146 -6.67 11.09 3.22
CA TRP A 146 -7.38 10.46 4.33
C TRP A 146 -8.89 10.51 4.10
N PRO A 147 -9.61 9.49 4.58
CA PRO A 147 -11.07 9.49 4.54
C PRO A 147 -11.66 10.69 5.29
N SER A 148 -12.88 11.09 4.93
CA SER A 148 -13.61 12.10 5.71
C SER A 148 -13.90 11.59 7.13
N PRO A 149 -14.10 12.49 8.13
CA PRO A 149 -14.42 12.10 9.50
C PRO A 149 -15.61 11.14 9.60
N GLU A 150 -16.62 11.30 8.73
CA GLU A 150 -17.81 10.44 8.69
C GLU A 150 -17.47 9.03 8.22
N VAL A 151 -16.58 8.92 7.22
CA VAL A 151 -16.10 7.63 6.71
C VAL A 151 -15.20 6.96 7.74
N GLU A 152 -14.30 7.71 8.38
CA GLU A 152 -13.44 7.18 9.46
C GLU A 152 -14.27 6.68 10.64
N THR A 153 -15.29 7.42 11.05
CA THR A 153 -16.21 6.99 12.11
C THR A 153 -16.83 5.62 11.78
N ARG A 154 -17.31 5.44 10.55
CA ARG A 154 -17.87 4.14 10.10
C ARG A 154 -16.84 3.02 10.09
N ILE A 155 -15.61 3.31 9.67
CA ILE A 155 -14.52 2.33 9.67
C ILE A 155 -14.20 1.89 11.09
N VAL A 156 -14.11 2.83 12.03
CA VAL A 156 -13.83 2.56 13.44
C VAL A 156 -14.94 1.75 14.07
N LEU A 157 -16.20 2.14 13.88
CA LEU A 157 -17.36 1.39 14.39
C LEU A 157 -17.36 -0.06 13.93
N ALA A 158 -17.20 -0.30 12.63
CA ALA A 158 -17.16 -1.65 12.07
C ALA A 158 -15.98 -2.49 12.59
N ARG A 159 -14.90 -1.86 13.04
CA ARG A 159 -13.77 -2.54 13.69
C ARG A 159 -14.04 -2.84 15.15
N CYS A 160 -14.61 -1.90 15.90
CA CYS A 160 -14.99 -2.10 17.29
C CYS A 160 -15.98 -3.27 17.47
N GLU A 161 -16.97 -3.39 16.58
CA GLU A 161 -17.93 -4.51 16.57
C GLU A 161 -17.26 -5.87 16.34
N ARG A 162 -16.16 -5.93 15.58
CA ARG A 162 -15.41 -7.17 15.38
C ARG A 162 -14.55 -7.58 16.58
N VAL A 163 -14.08 -6.59 17.34
CA VAL A 163 -13.19 -6.82 18.50
C VAL A 163 -13.94 -7.36 19.69
N VAL A 164 -15.18 -6.91 19.90
CA VAL A 164 -16.06 -7.35 20.96
C VAL A 164 -17.36 -7.85 20.34
N PRO A 165 -17.51 -9.17 20.12
CA PRO A 165 -18.76 -9.75 19.63
C PRO A 165 -19.92 -9.41 20.58
N GLY A 166 -20.97 -8.79 20.02
CA GLY A 166 -22.07 -8.23 20.81
C GLY A 166 -21.91 -6.74 21.13
N GLY A 167 -20.73 -6.18 20.84
CA GLY A 167 -20.44 -4.75 20.93
C GLY A 167 -20.34 -4.21 22.37
N LEU A 168 -19.94 -2.95 22.47
CA LEU A 168 -20.09 -2.20 23.73
C LEU A 168 -21.54 -1.69 23.85
N PRO A 169 -22.06 -1.48 25.06
CA PRO A 169 -23.39 -0.90 25.23
C PRO A 169 -23.46 0.51 24.58
N ALA A 170 -24.53 0.74 23.82
CA ALA A 170 -24.78 2.07 23.22
C ALA A 170 -24.94 3.12 24.34
N PRO A 171 -24.46 4.35 24.18
CA PRO A 171 -23.90 4.97 22.95
C PRO A 171 -22.35 4.96 22.91
N ALA A 172 -21.66 4.19 23.75
CA ALA A 172 -20.21 4.26 23.90
C ALA A 172 -19.39 4.05 22.60
N PRO A 173 -19.71 3.08 21.71
CA PRO A 173 -18.95 2.90 20.48
C PRO A 173 -19.03 4.12 19.56
N ASP A 174 -20.20 4.70 19.41
CA ASP A 174 -20.43 5.83 18.54
C ASP A 174 -19.71 7.10 19.02
N ILE A 175 -19.77 7.35 20.33
CA ILE A 175 -19.04 8.48 20.97
C ILE A 175 -17.54 8.29 20.77
N LEU A 176 -17.01 7.09 21.06
CA LEU A 176 -15.59 6.79 20.91
C LEU A 176 -15.12 7.00 19.47
N ALA A 177 -15.87 6.46 18.50
CA ALA A 177 -15.53 6.56 17.07
C ALA A 177 -15.55 8.02 16.57
N ARG A 178 -16.57 8.80 16.95
CA ARG A 178 -16.67 10.22 16.57
C ARG A 178 -15.57 11.08 17.21
N CYS A 179 -15.28 10.88 18.48
CA CYS A 179 -14.20 11.62 19.17
C CYS A 179 -12.85 11.29 18.53
N ALA A 180 -12.59 10.02 18.26
CA ALA A 180 -11.37 9.57 17.64
C ALA A 180 -11.19 10.12 16.21
N ALA A 181 -12.24 10.13 15.40
CA ALA A 181 -12.20 10.69 14.06
C ALA A 181 -11.95 12.21 14.07
N ARG A 182 -12.60 12.95 14.98
CA ARG A 182 -12.36 14.39 15.16
C ARG A 182 -10.95 14.69 15.63
N PHE A 183 -10.41 13.88 16.54
CA PHE A 183 -9.03 14.03 17.01
C PHE A 183 -8.03 13.78 15.89
N ALA A 184 -8.25 12.74 15.07
CA ALA A 184 -7.41 12.48 13.91
C ALA A 184 -7.45 13.65 12.91
N GLN A 185 -8.64 14.18 12.61
CA GLN A 185 -8.78 15.35 11.76
C GLN A 185 -8.02 16.56 12.29
N ALA A 186 -8.20 16.91 13.59
CA ALA A 186 -7.50 18.01 14.20
C ALA A 186 -5.97 17.84 14.15
N SER A 187 -5.47 16.62 14.36
CA SER A 187 -4.03 16.34 14.26
C SER A 187 -3.47 16.55 12.84
N ARG A 188 -4.28 16.39 11.80
CA ARG A 188 -3.88 16.54 10.39
C ARG A 188 -3.95 17.98 9.90
N THR A 189 -4.84 18.78 10.48
CA THR A 189 -5.06 20.19 10.12
C THR A 189 -4.29 21.17 11.00
N ASN A 190 -3.37 20.68 11.85
CA ASN A 190 -2.58 21.54 12.72
C ASN A 190 -1.64 22.43 11.88
N PRO A 191 -1.80 23.76 11.90
CA PRO A 191 -1.00 24.68 11.10
C PRO A 191 0.51 24.67 11.44
N ALA A 192 0.89 24.18 12.63
CA ALA A 192 2.30 24.00 12.98
C ALA A 192 3.04 22.97 12.12
N ARG A 193 2.30 22.16 11.32
CA ARG A 193 2.89 21.21 10.38
C ARG A 193 3.23 21.80 9.02
N ASP A 194 2.51 22.86 8.63
CA ASP A 194 2.69 23.54 7.33
C ASP A 194 3.73 24.66 7.44
N ALA A 195 4.18 24.99 8.67
CA ALA A 195 5.25 25.94 8.88
C ALA A 195 6.62 25.26 8.67
N ASP A 196 7.50 25.86 7.88
CA ASP A 196 8.90 25.44 7.65
C ASP A 196 9.76 25.36 8.94
N PHE A 197 9.16 25.63 10.09
CA PHE A 197 9.74 25.63 11.44
C PHE A 197 9.16 24.55 12.38
N ALA A 198 8.45 23.55 11.85
CA ALA A 198 8.05 22.41 12.67
C ALA A 198 9.30 21.64 13.08
N GLY A 199 9.88 22.01 14.22
CA GLY A 199 10.93 21.22 14.88
C GLY A 199 10.46 19.79 15.17
N ASP A 200 11.39 18.92 15.56
CA ASP A 200 11.16 17.50 15.84
C ASP A 200 10.05 17.21 16.88
N ASP A 201 9.52 18.22 17.54
CA ASP A 201 8.51 18.13 18.59
C ASP A 201 7.05 18.09 18.10
N VAL A 202 6.77 18.25 16.78
CA VAL A 202 5.40 18.14 16.26
C VAL A 202 5.07 16.68 16.03
N PRO A 203 4.13 16.08 16.79
CA PRO A 203 3.82 14.67 16.65
C PRO A 203 3.31 14.35 15.22
N PRO A 204 3.63 13.18 14.66
CA PRO A 204 3.20 12.80 13.33
C PRO A 204 1.68 12.80 13.23
N ALA A 205 1.14 13.12 12.03
CA ALA A 205 -0.30 13.10 11.78
C ALA A 205 -0.90 11.74 12.12
N LEU A 206 -1.98 11.75 12.88
CA LEU A 206 -2.65 10.51 13.26
C LEU A 206 -3.28 9.86 12.03
N SER A 207 -2.72 8.74 11.60
CA SER A 207 -3.25 8.00 10.46
C SER A 207 -4.50 7.19 10.85
N THR A 208 -5.36 6.91 9.88
CA THR A 208 -6.53 6.04 10.10
C THR A 208 -6.15 4.67 10.66
N ARG A 209 -4.97 4.15 10.32
CA ARG A 209 -4.44 2.90 10.88
C ARG A 209 -4.20 2.99 12.39
N VAL A 210 -3.56 4.07 12.85
CA VAL A 210 -3.30 4.32 14.29
C VAL A 210 -4.60 4.55 15.02
N LEU A 211 -5.54 5.29 14.42
CA LEU A 211 -6.87 5.52 14.94
C LEU A 211 -7.63 4.22 15.20
N ILE A 212 -7.63 3.31 14.23
CA ILE A 212 -8.28 2.00 14.38
C ILE A 212 -7.66 1.23 15.56
N ARG A 213 -6.34 1.15 15.65
CA ARG A 213 -5.64 0.45 16.75
C ARG A 213 -5.97 1.03 18.11
N LEU A 214 -5.98 2.35 18.24
CA LEU A 214 -6.34 3.03 19.48
C LEU A 214 -7.77 2.66 19.91
N CYS A 215 -8.72 2.72 18.97
CA CYS A 215 -10.11 2.39 19.25
C CYS A 215 -10.31 0.89 19.57
N GLU A 216 -9.59 -0.02 18.93
CA GLU A 216 -9.61 -1.45 19.26
C GLU A 216 -9.13 -1.69 20.71
N ILE A 217 -8.03 -1.05 21.13
CA ILE A 217 -7.50 -1.15 22.49
C ILE A 217 -8.50 -0.57 23.51
N LEU A 218 -9.03 0.62 23.28
CA LEU A 218 -10.00 1.25 24.16
C LEU A 218 -11.29 0.41 24.27
N THR A 219 -11.75 -0.17 23.18
CA THR A 219 -12.92 -1.06 23.17
C THR A 219 -12.68 -2.31 24.01
N GLN A 220 -11.50 -2.92 23.93
CA GLN A 220 -11.14 -4.08 24.77
C GLN A 220 -11.06 -3.72 26.25
N LEU A 221 -10.52 -2.54 26.58
CA LEU A 221 -10.42 -2.07 27.95
C LEU A 221 -11.82 -1.80 28.56
N LEU A 222 -12.71 -1.17 27.79
CA LEU A 222 -14.08 -0.88 28.22
C LEU A 222 -14.94 -2.14 28.35
N ALA A 223 -14.66 -3.18 27.60
CA ALA A 223 -15.36 -4.45 27.67
C ALA A 223 -14.95 -5.33 28.88
N ARG A 224 -13.84 -5.00 29.55
CA ARG A 224 -13.34 -5.74 30.73
C ARG A 224 -13.83 -5.17 32.06
N ASN A 225 -14.39 -3.97 32.04
CA ASN A 225 -14.99 -3.29 33.21
C ASN A 225 -16.52 -3.37 33.16
#